data_c24c32afee19d2d3f6871d8a8a49e380
#
_entry.id   c24c32afee19d2d3f6871d8a8a49e380
#
_cell.length_a   1.000
_cell.length_b   1.000
_cell.length_c   1.000
_cell.angle_alpha   90.00
_cell.angle_beta   90.00
_cell.angle_gamma   90.00
#
_symmetry.space_group_name_H-M   'P 1'
#
loop_
_entity.id
_entity.type
_entity.pdbx_description
1 polymer ?
#
loop_
_entity_poly.entity_id
_entity_poly.type
_entity_poly.pdbx_seq_one_letter_code
_entity_poly.pdbx_strand_id
1 'polypeptide(L)'
;MKADYDIIIIGGGLLGCATAYQLAKRNAGNILLVEGNEIASQASSRAACLLTRARTKPALMELVQETYDCIHEMEALLEESLELQMCGSVTIASSEASLKELEALEEAAERFGIPNERIGRERVKELLPWIEAEAVDEALYMPTDAFIDSALLCSGYARAARKLGAVLRSNCKVKEIRVKDGAVEGVELMSGEVLTASVVVNAAGSWANLLMRPLQVGLPFTPVRSHFWITSIDEKRFPANHPFTVIPDARAFTRSDVGALIVGLRESQCQAFDPSTLTDRLEDFDFHKDAEWTVLDECAPLLKKYLKDID
;
A
#
# COMPACT_ATOMS: atom_id res chain seq x y z
N MET A 1 -21.65 3.12 33.20
CA MET A 1 -20.67 4.24 33.09
C MET A 1 -20.63 4.64 31.63
N LYS A 2 -20.44 5.92 31.32
CA LYS A 2 -20.23 6.38 29.95
C LYS A 2 -18.86 5.88 29.51
N ALA A 3 -18.77 5.29 28.29
CA ALA A 3 -17.47 4.88 27.73
C ALA A 3 -16.55 6.10 27.52
N ASP A 4 -15.24 5.89 27.58
CA ASP A 4 -14.26 6.96 27.35
C ASP A 4 -14.30 7.44 25.90
N TYR A 5 -14.51 6.50 24.97
CA TYR A 5 -14.64 6.75 23.52
C TYR A 5 -15.85 6.00 22.95
N ASP A 6 -16.34 6.46 21.83
CA ASP A 6 -17.35 5.74 21.07
C ASP A 6 -16.70 4.63 20.23
N ILE A 7 -15.52 4.92 19.65
CA ILE A 7 -14.78 4.03 18.76
C ILE A 7 -13.29 4.04 19.14
N ILE A 8 -12.70 2.85 19.31
CA ILE A 8 -11.24 2.67 19.39
C ILE A 8 -10.76 1.94 18.15
N ILE A 9 -9.73 2.49 17.49
CA ILE A 9 -9.05 1.88 16.33
C ILE A 9 -7.68 1.41 16.77
N ILE A 10 -7.37 0.14 16.55
CA ILE A 10 -6.08 -0.48 16.88
C ILE A 10 -5.22 -0.53 15.62
N GLY A 11 -4.10 0.17 15.61
CA GLY A 11 -3.11 0.21 14.53
C GLY A 11 -3.09 1.54 13.78
N GLY A 12 -1.91 2.16 13.75
CA GLY A 12 -1.62 3.44 13.10
C GLY A 12 -1.02 3.29 11.69
N GLY A 13 -1.28 2.17 11.03
CA GLY A 13 -0.99 1.98 9.62
C GLY A 13 -2.00 2.67 8.71
N LEU A 14 -1.83 2.55 7.39
CA LEU A 14 -2.68 3.22 6.40
C LEU A 14 -4.18 2.95 6.62
N LEU A 15 -4.57 1.68 6.84
CA LEU A 15 -5.97 1.32 7.06
C LEU A 15 -6.55 1.97 8.34
N GLY A 16 -5.81 1.95 9.45
CA GLY A 16 -6.27 2.55 10.69
C GLY A 16 -6.38 4.06 10.61
N CYS A 17 -5.38 4.74 10.03
CA CYS A 17 -5.39 6.19 9.84
C CYS A 17 -6.49 6.64 8.87
N ALA A 18 -6.70 5.93 7.76
CA ALA A 18 -7.79 6.20 6.82
C ALA A 18 -9.16 5.98 7.48
N THR A 19 -9.31 4.92 8.29
CA THR A 19 -10.53 4.67 9.06
C THR A 19 -10.80 5.80 10.05
N ALA A 20 -9.78 6.25 10.78
CA ALA A 20 -9.92 7.37 11.73
C ALA A 20 -10.34 8.66 11.02
N TYR A 21 -9.73 8.97 9.88
CA TYR A 21 -10.11 10.12 9.05
C TYR A 21 -11.55 10.04 8.57
N GLN A 22 -11.93 8.91 7.98
CA GLN A 22 -13.28 8.73 7.43
C GLN A 22 -14.38 8.78 8.51
N LEU A 23 -14.13 8.23 9.69
CA LEU A 23 -15.05 8.30 10.81
C LEU A 23 -15.14 9.72 11.39
N ALA A 24 -14.02 10.42 11.53
CA ALA A 24 -13.99 11.81 12.00
C ALA A 24 -14.69 12.74 11.01
N LYS A 25 -14.45 12.59 9.70
CA LYS A 25 -15.13 13.32 8.62
C LYS A 25 -16.66 13.17 8.68
N ARG A 26 -17.14 12.00 9.10
CA ARG A 26 -18.56 11.66 9.23
C ARG A 26 -19.15 12.00 10.61
N ASN A 27 -18.37 12.59 11.52
CA ASN A 27 -18.78 12.88 12.89
C ASN A 27 -19.31 11.62 13.63
N ALA A 28 -18.64 10.49 13.49
CA ALA A 28 -19.08 9.20 14.02
C ALA A 28 -18.93 9.07 15.56
N GLY A 29 -18.60 10.11 16.26
CA GLY A 29 -18.42 10.15 17.72
C GLY A 29 -16.98 10.45 18.15
N ASN A 30 -16.67 10.17 19.41
CA ASN A 30 -15.33 10.32 19.98
C ASN A 30 -14.44 9.16 19.53
N ILE A 31 -13.42 9.44 18.72
CA ILE A 31 -12.56 8.43 18.10
C ILE A 31 -11.19 8.46 18.75
N LEU A 32 -10.71 7.29 19.17
CA LEU A 32 -9.32 7.07 19.57
C LEU A 32 -8.65 6.08 18.61
N LEU A 33 -7.49 6.44 18.08
CA LEU A 33 -6.59 5.50 17.44
C LEU A 33 -5.39 5.24 18.36
N VAL A 34 -5.08 3.97 18.61
CA VAL A 34 -3.89 3.54 19.37
C VAL A 34 -2.93 2.77 18.47
N GLU A 35 -1.65 3.17 18.50
CA GLU A 35 -0.57 2.54 17.76
C GLU A 35 0.51 2.06 18.74
N GLY A 36 1.00 0.83 18.54
CA GLY A 36 2.01 0.21 19.41
C GLY A 36 3.38 0.87 19.31
N ASN A 37 3.69 1.43 18.17
CA ASN A 37 4.93 2.15 17.86
C ASN A 37 4.62 3.58 17.38
N GLU A 38 5.31 4.04 16.33
CA GLU A 38 5.00 5.30 15.66
C GLU A 38 4.01 5.09 14.51
N ILE A 39 3.22 6.12 14.20
CA ILE A 39 2.32 6.12 13.05
C ILE A 39 3.13 5.84 11.76
N ALA A 40 2.60 4.99 10.90
CA ALA A 40 3.20 4.57 9.63
C ALA A 40 4.53 3.80 9.74
N SER A 41 5.00 3.40 10.91
CA SER A 41 6.34 2.81 11.08
C SER A 41 6.51 1.38 10.56
N GLN A 42 5.42 0.70 10.19
CA GLN A 42 5.45 -0.72 9.79
C GLN A 42 5.27 -0.90 8.27
N ALA A 43 4.50 -1.89 7.83
CA ALA A 43 4.30 -2.22 6.41
C ALA A 43 3.85 -1.02 5.54
N SER A 44 3.10 -0.07 6.12
CA SER A 44 2.59 1.10 5.39
C SER A 44 3.69 2.04 4.89
N SER A 45 4.82 2.17 5.59
CA SER A 45 5.95 3.01 5.15
C SER A 45 6.87 2.32 4.12
N ARG A 46 6.62 1.05 3.83
CA ARG A 46 7.47 0.22 2.97
C ARG A 46 6.77 -0.24 1.70
N ALA A 47 5.62 0.35 1.41
CA ALA A 47 4.88 0.07 0.17
C ALA A 47 5.42 0.94 -0.98
N ALA A 48 5.48 0.39 -2.20
CA ALA A 48 5.79 1.16 -3.40
C ALA A 48 4.70 2.19 -3.76
N CYS A 49 3.51 2.02 -3.18
CA CYS A 49 2.35 2.90 -3.22
C CYS A 49 1.99 3.39 -4.63
N LEU A 50 1.89 2.46 -5.57
CA LEU A 50 1.40 2.73 -6.91
C LEU A 50 -0.12 2.85 -6.89
N LEU A 51 -0.64 3.95 -7.40
CA LEU A 51 -2.06 4.25 -7.48
C LEU A 51 -2.54 4.10 -8.93
N THR A 52 -3.00 2.89 -9.29
CA THR A 52 -3.59 2.60 -10.60
C THR A 52 -5.09 2.84 -10.56
N ARG A 53 -5.61 3.68 -11.45
CA ARG A 53 -7.05 4.00 -11.50
C ARG A 53 -7.89 2.85 -12.03
N ALA A 54 -7.48 2.21 -13.12
CA ALA A 54 -8.22 1.09 -13.67
C ALA A 54 -7.96 -0.21 -12.92
N ARG A 55 -9.03 -0.96 -12.71
CA ARG A 55 -9.03 -2.30 -12.11
C ARG A 55 -10.01 -3.18 -12.84
N THR A 56 -9.65 -4.42 -13.10
CA THR A 56 -10.55 -5.41 -13.71
C THR A 56 -11.72 -5.82 -12.81
N LYS A 57 -11.63 -5.53 -11.50
CA LYS A 57 -12.71 -5.75 -10.52
C LYS A 57 -13.48 -4.44 -10.26
N PRO A 58 -14.74 -4.29 -10.73
CA PRO A 58 -15.49 -3.04 -10.61
C PRO A 58 -15.61 -2.50 -9.18
N ALA A 59 -15.78 -3.36 -8.17
CA ALA A 59 -15.88 -2.95 -6.77
C ALA A 59 -14.63 -2.22 -6.25
N LEU A 60 -13.46 -2.40 -6.88
CA LEU A 60 -12.23 -1.70 -6.51
C LEU A 60 -12.13 -0.32 -7.18
N MET A 61 -12.89 -0.07 -8.24
CA MET A 61 -12.84 1.21 -8.97
C MET A 61 -13.28 2.36 -8.09
N GLU A 62 -14.40 2.19 -7.37
CA GLU A 62 -14.93 3.21 -6.45
C GLU A 62 -13.95 3.50 -5.30
N LEU A 63 -13.30 2.46 -4.75
CA LEU A 63 -12.31 2.62 -3.68
C LEU A 63 -11.06 3.37 -4.15
N VAL A 64 -10.61 3.12 -5.38
CA VAL A 64 -9.47 3.85 -5.96
C VAL A 64 -9.84 5.31 -6.17
N GLN A 65 -11.02 5.59 -6.72
CA GLN A 65 -11.46 6.97 -6.91
C GLN A 65 -11.57 7.72 -5.57
N GLU A 66 -12.20 7.11 -4.56
CA GLU A 66 -12.27 7.67 -3.20
C GLU A 66 -10.87 7.96 -2.62
N THR A 67 -9.85 7.14 -2.96
CA THR A 67 -8.49 7.39 -2.50
C THR A 67 -7.92 8.70 -3.07
N TYR A 68 -8.09 8.95 -4.37
CA TYR A 68 -7.66 10.21 -5.00
C TYR A 68 -8.43 11.42 -4.42
N ASP A 69 -9.74 11.28 -4.27
CA ASP A 69 -10.59 12.33 -3.71
C ASP A 69 -10.16 12.66 -2.26
N CYS A 70 -9.89 11.63 -1.44
CA CYS A 70 -9.38 11.82 -0.09
C CYS A 70 -8.02 12.51 -0.04
N ILE A 71 -7.10 12.23 -0.97
CA ILE A 71 -5.81 12.91 -1.03
C ILE A 71 -6.02 14.41 -1.23
N HIS A 72 -6.82 14.81 -2.23
CA HIS A 72 -7.10 16.21 -2.50
C HIS A 72 -7.87 16.90 -1.36
N GLU A 73 -8.83 16.21 -0.74
CA GLU A 73 -9.53 16.72 0.44
C GLU A 73 -8.58 16.95 1.62
N MET A 74 -7.65 16.03 1.85
CA MET A 74 -6.66 16.18 2.92
C MET A 74 -5.68 17.32 2.63
N GLU A 75 -5.21 17.47 1.39
CA GLU A 75 -4.37 18.61 0.98
C GLU A 75 -5.06 19.93 1.25
N ALA A 76 -6.33 20.04 0.84
CA ALA A 76 -7.14 21.24 1.11
C ALA A 76 -7.39 21.46 2.62
N LEU A 77 -7.68 20.39 3.37
CA LEU A 77 -7.90 20.46 4.82
C LEU A 77 -6.63 20.87 5.56
N LEU A 78 -5.48 20.29 5.21
CA LEU A 78 -4.20 20.50 5.88
C LEU A 78 -3.47 21.77 5.40
N GLU A 79 -3.88 22.32 4.26
CA GLU A 79 -3.23 23.46 3.59
C GLU A 79 -1.76 23.14 3.19
N GLU A 80 -1.52 21.89 2.76
CA GLU A 80 -0.20 21.40 2.35
C GLU A 80 -0.33 20.32 1.28
N SER A 81 0.72 20.13 0.47
CA SER A 81 0.78 19.04 -0.50
C SER A 81 1.17 17.72 0.17
N LEU A 82 0.52 16.65 -0.25
CA LEU A 82 0.91 15.28 0.06
C LEU A 82 1.81 14.66 -1.03
N GLU A 83 2.28 15.50 -1.96
CA GLU A 83 3.24 15.13 -3.02
C GLU A 83 2.77 13.97 -3.91
N LEU A 84 1.47 13.97 -4.26
CA LEU A 84 0.93 13.03 -5.23
C LEU A 84 1.60 13.22 -6.60
N GLN A 85 2.34 12.22 -7.08
CA GLN A 85 3.07 12.26 -8.34
C GLN A 85 2.21 11.68 -9.47
N MET A 86 1.59 12.54 -10.26
CA MET A 86 0.75 12.19 -11.42
C MET A 86 1.62 11.85 -12.65
N CYS A 87 2.39 10.77 -12.57
CA CYS A 87 3.35 10.40 -13.61
C CYS A 87 2.78 9.48 -14.69
N GLY A 88 1.60 8.91 -14.46
CA GLY A 88 1.03 7.87 -15.31
C GLY A 88 1.61 6.48 -15.03
N SER A 89 1.06 5.49 -15.72
CA SER A 89 1.57 4.11 -15.75
C SER A 89 1.56 3.52 -17.15
N VAL A 90 2.43 2.56 -17.39
CA VAL A 90 2.43 1.75 -18.62
C VAL A 90 2.37 0.28 -18.24
N THR A 91 1.31 -0.40 -18.64
CA THR A 91 1.22 -1.87 -18.59
C THR A 91 1.70 -2.44 -19.91
N ILE A 92 2.71 -3.30 -19.90
CA ILE A 92 3.28 -3.93 -21.08
C ILE A 92 2.82 -5.38 -21.21
N ALA A 93 2.66 -5.86 -22.44
CA ALA A 93 2.25 -7.22 -22.73
C ALA A 93 3.10 -7.84 -23.83
N SER A 94 3.44 -9.13 -23.69
CA SER A 94 4.31 -9.89 -24.61
C SER A 94 3.91 -11.37 -24.71
N SER A 95 2.78 -11.75 -24.13
CA SER A 95 2.20 -13.08 -24.24
C SER A 95 0.70 -12.99 -24.45
N GLU A 96 0.09 -14.06 -24.93
CA GLU A 96 -1.38 -14.13 -25.08
C GLU A 96 -2.11 -13.86 -23.74
N ALA A 97 -1.55 -14.29 -22.63
CA ALA A 97 -2.14 -14.07 -21.31
C ALA A 97 -2.09 -12.61 -20.89
N SER A 98 -0.94 -11.94 -21.06
CA SER A 98 -0.80 -10.53 -20.73
C SER A 98 -1.54 -9.61 -21.70
N LEU A 99 -1.67 -9.99 -22.97
CA LEU A 99 -2.52 -9.28 -23.93
C LEU A 99 -4.00 -9.30 -23.52
N LYS A 100 -4.53 -10.44 -23.09
CA LYS A 100 -5.90 -10.54 -22.55
C LYS A 100 -6.10 -9.73 -21.27
N GLU A 101 -5.10 -9.71 -20.38
CA GLU A 101 -5.15 -8.88 -19.17
C GLU A 101 -5.16 -7.38 -19.52
N LEU A 102 -4.38 -6.99 -20.52
CA LEU A 102 -4.30 -5.62 -21.00
C LEU A 102 -5.61 -5.18 -21.67
N GLU A 103 -6.24 -6.05 -22.50
CA GLU A 103 -7.58 -5.82 -23.08
C GLU A 103 -8.64 -5.62 -21.98
N ALA A 104 -8.66 -6.48 -20.98
CA ALA A 104 -9.60 -6.37 -19.87
C ALA A 104 -9.39 -5.09 -19.04
N LEU A 105 -8.15 -4.61 -18.92
CA LEU A 105 -7.82 -3.37 -18.25
C LEU A 105 -8.28 -2.15 -19.06
N GLU A 106 -8.09 -2.17 -20.38
CA GLU A 106 -8.57 -1.15 -21.31
C GLU A 106 -10.09 -1.04 -21.27
N GLU A 107 -10.82 -2.16 -21.41
CA GLU A 107 -12.28 -2.21 -21.31
C GLU A 107 -12.78 -1.63 -19.98
N ALA A 108 -12.09 -1.95 -18.87
CA ALA A 108 -12.42 -1.40 -17.57
C ALA A 108 -12.19 0.11 -17.51
N ALA A 109 -11.08 0.60 -18.06
CA ALA A 109 -10.78 2.02 -18.13
C ALA A 109 -11.81 2.79 -18.97
N GLU A 110 -12.14 2.30 -20.15
CA GLU A 110 -13.16 2.89 -21.03
C GLU A 110 -14.54 2.95 -20.35
N ARG A 111 -14.95 1.84 -19.74
CA ARG A 111 -16.24 1.74 -19.03
C ARG A 111 -16.40 2.78 -17.92
N PHE A 112 -15.32 3.14 -17.25
CA PHE A 112 -15.32 4.11 -16.14
C PHE A 112 -14.80 5.50 -16.56
N GLY A 113 -14.60 5.73 -17.86
CA GLY A 113 -14.14 7.02 -18.38
C GLY A 113 -12.73 7.42 -17.95
N ILE A 114 -11.87 6.43 -17.65
CA ILE A 114 -10.48 6.67 -17.28
C ILE A 114 -9.65 6.86 -18.54
N PRO A 115 -8.91 7.98 -18.70
CA PRO A 115 -8.04 8.21 -19.84
C PRO A 115 -7.02 7.08 -19.99
N ASN A 116 -6.96 6.52 -21.19
CA ASN A 116 -6.03 5.45 -21.53
C ASN A 116 -5.67 5.52 -23.02
N GLU A 117 -4.53 4.96 -23.40
CA GLU A 117 -4.03 4.97 -24.78
C GLU A 117 -3.21 3.70 -25.05
N ARG A 118 -3.54 2.97 -26.12
CA ARG A 118 -2.67 1.93 -26.68
C ARG A 118 -1.46 2.58 -27.31
N ILE A 119 -0.27 2.18 -26.92
CA ILE A 119 0.98 2.75 -27.39
C ILE A 119 1.88 1.68 -27.99
N GLY A 120 2.60 2.04 -29.05
CA GLY A 120 3.58 1.18 -29.70
C GLY A 120 4.99 1.34 -29.10
N ARG A 121 5.93 0.52 -29.60
CA ARG A 121 7.32 0.41 -29.12
C ARG A 121 8.06 1.76 -29.05
N GLU A 122 7.91 2.62 -30.05
CA GLU A 122 8.59 3.93 -30.05
C GLU A 122 8.13 4.80 -28.86
N ARG A 123 6.84 4.80 -28.57
CA ARG A 123 6.32 5.53 -27.42
C ARG A 123 6.75 4.89 -26.09
N VAL A 124 6.86 3.57 -26.04
CA VAL A 124 7.44 2.86 -24.88
C VAL A 124 8.89 3.27 -24.65
N LYS A 125 9.73 3.38 -25.68
CA LYS A 125 11.11 3.85 -25.57
C LYS A 125 11.23 5.26 -24.98
N GLU A 126 10.31 6.15 -25.36
CA GLU A 126 10.28 7.53 -24.87
C GLU A 126 9.85 7.59 -23.39
N LEU A 127 8.80 6.86 -23.03
CA LEU A 127 8.22 6.89 -21.70
C LEU A 127 9.04 6.09 -20.68
N LEU A 128 9.71 5.03 -21.11
CA LEU A 128 10.36 4.04 -20.26
C LEU A 128 11.77 3.72 -20.79
N PRO A 129 12.75 4.62 -20.63
CA PRO A 129 14.07 4.46 -21.24
C PRO A 129 14.82 3.23 -20.74
N TRP A 130 14.48 2.68 -19.59
CA TRP A 130 15.06 1.44 -19.01
C TRP A 130 14.41 0.16 -19.52
N ILE A 131 13.31 0.23 -20.27
CA ILE A 131 12.63 -0.94 -20.83
C ILE A 131 13.22 -1.33 -22.17
N GLU A 132 13.45 -2.62 -22.37
CA GLU A 132 13.77 -3.21 -23.67
C GLU A 132 12.50 -3.26 -24.52
N ALA A 133 12.26 -2.23 -25.32
CA ALA A 133 11.03 -2.08 -26.08
C ALA A 133 10.82 -3.18 -27.13
N GLU A 134 11.89 -3.83 -27.60
CA GLU A 134 11.80 -4.93 -28.55
C GLU A 134 11.18 -6.19 -27.91
N ALA A 135 11.17 -6.28 -26.57
CA ALA A 135 10.50 -7.34 -25.83
C ALA A 135 9.00 -7.08 -25.61
N VAL A 136 8.49 -5.91 -26.04
CA VAL A 136 7.09 -5.50 -25.83
C VAL A 136 6.32 -5.64 -27.14
N ASP A 137 5.21 -6.38 -27.12
CA ASP A 137 4.32 -6.49 -28.29
C ASP A 137 3.28 -5.37 -28.27
N GLU A 138 2.61 -5.14 -27.15
CA GLU A 138 1.65 -4.07 -26.94
C GLU A 138 1.81 -3.43 -25.56
N ALA A 139 1.35 -2.19 -25.42
CA ALA A 139 1.34 -1.49 -24.15
C ALA A 139 0.12 -0.58 -24.01
N LEU A 140 -0.36 -0.43 -22.77
CA LEU A 140 -1.42 0.49 -22.39
C LEU A 140 -0.88 1.57 -21.47
N TYR A 141 -0.96 2.81 -21.89
CA TYR A 141 -0.59 3.98 -21.11
C TYR A 141 -1.81 4.57 -20.40
N MET A 142 -1.68 4.80 -19.10
CA MET A 142 -2.69 5.39 -18.23
C MET A 142 -2.17 6.72 -17.68
N PRO A 143 -2.42 7.86 -18.35
CA PRO A 143 -1.79 9.13 -18.02
C PRO A 143 -2.20 9.71 -16.66
N THR A 144 -3.30 9.24 -16.09
CA THR A 144 -3.84 9.72 -14.80
C THR A 144 -3.51 8.83 -13.61
N ASP A 145 -2.72 7.79 -13.81
CA ASP A 145 -2.18 7.00 -12.71
C ASP A 145 -1.09 7.78 -11.98
N ALA A 146 -0.86 7.42 -10.73
CA ALA A 146 0.05 8.15 -9.86
C ALA A 146 0.81 7.23 -8.92
N PHE A 147 1.79 7.77 -8.23
CA PHE A 147 2.31 7.21 -6.99
C PHE A 147 2.42 8.30 -5.92
N ILE A 148 2.54 7.88 -4.68
CA ILE A 148 2.73 8.75 -3.53
C ILE A 148 3.68 8.07 -2.54
N ASP A 149 4.40 8.84 -1.73
CA ASP A 149 5.10 8.26 -0.59
C ASP A 149 4.08 7.71 0.42
N SER A 150 4.18 6.42 0.72
CA SER A 150 3.20 5.72 1.55
C SER A 150 3.22 6.14 3.02
N ALA A 151 4.38 6.57 3.54
CA ALA A 151 4.47 7.11 4.89
C ALA A 151 3.86 8.51 4.95
N LEU A 152 4.08 9.33 3.92
CA LEU A 152 3.48 10.65 3.81
C LEU A 152 1.95 10.57 3.69
N LEU A 153 1.42 9.67 2.86
CA LEU A 153 -0.03 9.42 2.76
C LEU A 153 -0.63 8.98 4.09
N CYS A 154 -0.01 8.03 4.77
CA CYS A 154 -0.46 7.54 6.08
C CYS A 154 -0.44 8.66 7.14
N SER A 155 0.63 9.45 7.19
CA SER A 155 0.76 10.63 8.04
C SER A 155 -0.28 11.71 7.68
N GLY A 156 -0.58 11.91 6.41
CA GLY A 156 -1.63 12.79 5.92
C GLY A 156 -2.99 12.43 6.51
N TYR A 157 -3.41 11.17 6.40
CA TYR A 157 -4.64 10.67 7.04
C TYR A 157 -4.63 10.89 8.56
N ALA A 158 -3.53 10.59 9.24
CA ALA A 158 -3.41 10.77 10.69
C ALA A 158 -3.56 12.23 11.11
N ARG A 159 -2.92 13.18 10.40
CA ARG A 159 -3.01 14.62 10.67
C ARG A 159 -4.40 15.17 10.37
N ALA A 160 -4.98 14.74 9.25
CA ALA A 160 -6.36 15.11 8.88
C ALA A 160 -7.39 14.62 9.91
N ALA A 161 -7.25 13.37 10.38
CA ALA A 161 -8.09 12.81 11.43
C ALA A 161 -8.00 13.63 12.73
N ARG A 162 -6.78 14.02 13.16
CA ARG A 162 -6.57 14.90 14.33
C ARG A 162 -7.22 16.26 14.14
N LYS A 163 -7.07 16.88 12.97
CA LYS A 163 -7.69 18.18 12.66
C LYS A 163 -9.22 18.13 12.72
N LEU A 164 -9.79 16.96 12.45
CA LEU A 164 -11.23 16.68 12.57
C LEU A 164 -11.66 16.19 13.97
N GLY A 165 -10.76 16.17 14.96
CA GLY A 165 -11.09 15.90 16.35
C GLY A 165 -10.80 14.47 16.83
N ALA A 166 -10.25 13.57 16.02
CA ALA A 166 -9.81 12.25 16.47
C ALA A 166 -8.57 12.35 17.36
N VAL A 167 -8.52 11.54 18.41
CA VAL A 167 -7.35 11.40 19.29
C VAL A 167 -6.48 10.26 18.76
N LEU A 168 -5.18 10.51 18.60
CA LEU A 168 -4.21 9.49 18.16
C LEU A 168 -3.10 9.37 19.21
N ARG A 169 -2.84 8.16 19.67
CA ARG A 169 -1.81 7.83 20.67
C ARG A 169 -0.82 6.83 20.09
N SER A 170 0.42 7.23 19.92
CA SER A 170 1.56 6.36 19.57
C SER A 170 2.18 5.76 20.85
N ASN A 171 3.00 4.72 20.68
CA ASN A 171 3.68 3.98 21.76
C ASN A 171 2.68 3.42 22.79
N CYS A 172 1.48 3.03 22.33
CA CYS A 172 0.39 2.51 23.13
C CYS A 172 -0.04 1.14 22.59
N LYS A 173 0.81 0.12 22.82
CA LYS A 173 0.56 -1.26 22.34
C LYS A 173 -0.64 -1.87 23.07
N VAL A 174 -1.62 -2.34 22.28
CA VAL A 174 -2.78 -3.07 22.81
C VAL A 174 -2.36 -4.49 23.16
N LYS A 175 -2.70 -4.91 24.36
CA LYS A 175 -2.52 -6.26 24.88
C LYS A 175 -3.66 -7.17 24.43
N GLU A 176 -4.90 -6.70 24.63
CA GLU A 176 -6.11 -7.49 24.31
C GLU A 176 -7.32 -6.58 24.05
N ILE A 177 -8.30 -7.14 23.32
CA ILE A 177 -9.64 -6.59 23.19
C ILE A 177 -10.49 -7.17 24.31
N ARG A 178 -11.10 -6.30 25.11
CA ARG A 178 -11.93 -6.69 26.24
C ARG A 178 -13.36 -6.96 25.76
N VAL A 179 -13.87 -8.13 26.16
CA VAL A 179 -15.23 -8.57 25.90
C VAL A 179 -15.87 -9.02 27.19
N LYS A 180 -17.10 -8.61 27.45
CA LYS A 180 -17.91 -9.05 28.58
C LYS A 180 -19.32 -9.32 28.13
N ASP A 181 -19.89 -10.41 28.59
CA ASP A 181 -21.27 -10.85 28.27
C ASP A 181 -21.57 -10.86 26.75
N GLY A 182 -20.53 -11.21 25.94
CA GLY A 182 -20.62 -11.25 24.48
C GLY A 182 -20.53 -9.90 23.76
N ALA A 183 -20.32 -8.82 24.48
CA ALA A 183 -20.15 -7.46 23.91
C ALA A 183 -18.76 -6.91 24.14
N VAL A 184 -18.27 -6.11 23.18
CA VAL A 184 -16.99 -5.40 23.31
C VAL A 184 -17.16 -4.32 24.39
N GLU A 185 -16.15 -4.24 25.31
CA GLU A 185 -16.06 -3.19 26.32
C GLU A 185 -14.95 -2.15 26.02
N GLY A 186 -13.99 -2.51 25.17
CA GLY A 186 -12.82 -1.67 24.86
C GLY A 186 -11.54 -2.47 24.69
N VAL A 187 -10.42 -1.91 25.13
CA VAL A 187 -9.09 -2.52 25.01
C VAL A 187 -8.30 -2.39 26.33
N GLU A 188 -7.38 -3.31 26.57
CA GLU A 188 -6.34 -3.21 27.59
C GLU A 188 -4.99 -2.99 26.92
N LEU A 189 -4.25 -1.98 27.33
CA LEU A 189 -2.90 -1.70 26.85
C LEU A 189 -1.87 -2.57 27.60
N MET A 190 -0.67 -2.74 27.00
CA MET A 190 0.45 -3.40 27.68
C MET A 190 0.88 -2.71 28.98
N SER A 191 0.58 -1.42 29.15
CA SER A 191 0.79 -0.65 30.38
C SER A 191 -0.16 -1.03 31.52
N GLY A 192 -1.22 -1.81 31.24
CA GLY A 192 -2.32 -2.08 32.16
C GLY A 192 -3.44 -1.03 32.15
N GLU A 193 -3.33 0.03 31.36
CA GLU A 193 -4.39 1.00 31.15
C GLU A 193 -5.57 0.35 30.42
N VAL A 194 -6.77 0.54 30.90
CA VAL A 194 -8.02 0.09 30.26
C VAL A 194 -8.72 1.28 29.67
N LEU A 195 -9.04 1.17 28.37
CA LEU A 195 -9.76 2.20 27.59
C LEU A 195 -11.09 1.59 27.14
N THR A 196 -12.20 2.26 27.46
CA THR A 196 -13.53 1.75 27.18
C THR A 196 -14.13 2.32 25.91
N ALA A 197 -14.76 1.45 25.11
CA ALA A 197 -15.49 1.84 23.90
C ALA A 197 -16.54 0.80 23.53
N SER A 198 -17.62 1.23 22.86
CA SER A 198 -18.66 0.33 22.34
C SER A 198 -18.28 -0.34 21.03
N VAL A 199 -17.31 0.22 20.30
CA VAL A 199 -16.82 -0.29 19.02
C VAL A 199 -15.29 -0.35 19.05
N VAL A 200 -14.71 -1.47 18.63
CA VAL A 200 -13.26 -1.62 18.42
C VAL A 200 -13.02 -2.05 16.98
N VAL A 201 -12.23 -1.28 16.26
CA VAL A 201 -11.77 -1.60 14.91
C VAL A 201 -10.37 -2.18 15.00
N ASN A 202 -10.19 -3.43 14.59
CA ASN A 202 -8.89 -4.06 14.54
C ASN A 202 -8.22 -3.82 13.17
N ALA A 203 -7.34 -2.83 13.11
CA ALA A 203 -6.51 -2.47 11.96
C ALA A 203 -5.02 -2.76 12.21
N ALA A 204 -4.71 -3.74 13.08
CA ALA A 204 -3.36 -4.07 13.53
C ALA A 204 -2.51 -4.83 12.48
N GLY A 205 -2.85 -4.77 11.19
CA GLY A 205 -2.06 -5.32 10.10
C GLY A 205 -1.66 -6.78 10.33
N SER A 206 -0.39 -7.08 10.23
CA SER A 206 0.15 -8.43 10.41
C SER A 206 -0.14 -9.05 11.79
N TRP A 207 -0.38 -8.25 12.81
CA TRP A 207 -0.65 -8.71 14.19
C TRP A 207 -2.15 -8.85 14.51
N ALA A 208 -3.05 -8.51 13.57
CA ALA A 208 -4.50 -8.49 13.85
C ALA A 208 -5.03 -9.84 14.35
N ASN A 209 -4.54 -10.96 13.81
CA ASN A 209 -4.95 -12.30 14.27
C ASN A 209 -4.54 -12.58 15.73
N LEU A 210 -3.45 -11.99 16.25
CA LEU A 210 -3.04 -12.18 17.65
C LEU A 210 -4.08 -11.60 18.62
N LEU A 211 -4.70 -10.47 18.27
CA LEU A 211 -5.75 -9.86 19.07
C LEU A 211 -7.09 -10.62 18.99
N MET A 212 -7.31 -11.36 17.90
CA MET A 212 -8.56 -12.09 17.68
C MET A 212 -8.53 -13.53 18.22
N ARG A 213 -7.36 -14.16 18.29
CA ARG A 213 -7.19 -15.55 18.80
C ARG A 213 -7.81 -15.76 20.20
N PRO A 214 -7.58 -14.88 21.20
CA PRO A 214 -8.19 -15.04 22.53
C PRO A 214 -9.73 -15.00 22.51
N LEU A 215 -10.30 -14.35 21.52
CA LEU A 215 -11.74 -14.25 21.31
C LEU A 215 -12.31 -15.45 20.52
N GLN A 216 -11.47 -16.43 20.16
CA GLN A 216 -11.81 -17.57 19.32
C GLN A 216 -12.34 -17.19 17.93
N VAL A 217 -11.90 -16.05 17.41
CA VAL A 217 -12.20 -15.56 16.07
C VAL A 217 -10.94 -15.65 15.20
N GLY A 218 -11.02 -16.40 14.11
CA GLY A 218 -9.96 -16.47 13.10
C GLY A 218 -10.21 -15.49 11.97
N LEU A 219 -9.22 -14.67 11.63
CA LEU A 219 -9.26 -13.86 10.42
C LEU A 219 -8.67 -14.67 9.26
N PRO A 220 -9.32 -14.71 8.08
CA PRO A 220 -8.90 -15.54 6.95
C PRO A 220 -7.72 -14.94 6.18
N PHE A 221 -6.66 -14.56 6.87
CA PHE A 221 -5.42 -14.07 6.26
C PHE A 221 -4.19 -14.41 7.11
N THR A 222 -3.03 -14.41 6.47
CA THR A 222 -1.73 -14.54 7.11
C THR A 222 -0.76 -13.51 6.55
N PRO A 223 0.18 -13.00 7.35
CA PRO A 223 1.25 -12.15 6.85
C PRO A 223 2.12 -12.92 5.87
N VAL A 224 2.49 -12.25 4.78
CA VAL A 224 3.47 -12.74 3.82
C VAL A 224 4.54 -11.67 3.60
N ARG A 225 5.77 -12.09 3.30
CA ARG A 225 6.82 -11.18 2.89
C ARG A 225 6.74 -10.97 1.38
N SER A 226 6.87 -9.73 0.96
CA SER A 226 7.00 -9.33 -0.44
C SER A 226 8.26 -8.46 -0.57
N HIS A 227 8.92 -8.54 -1.70
CA HIS A 227 10.18 -7.85 -1.93
C HIS A 227 10.06 -6.79 -3.03
N PHE A 228 10.82 -5.75 -2.88
CA PHE A 228 11.30 -4.93 -3.97
C PHE A 228 12.78 -4.60 -3.76
N TRP A 229 13.48 -4.37 -4.85
CA TRP A 229 14.89 -4.00 -4.86
C TRP A 229 15.03 -2.59 -5.41
N ILE A 230 16.09 -1.92 -5.03
CA ILE A 230 16.43 -0.59 -5.51
C ILE A 230 17.80 -0.69 -6.16
N THR A 231 17.91 -0.22 -7.41
CA THR A 231 19.19 -0.18 -8.12
C THR A 231 20.11 0.88 -7.55
N SER A 232 21.36 0.90 -7.97
CA SER A 232 22.23 2.06 -7.79
C SER A 232 21.65 3.29 -8.49
N ILE A 233 21.99 4.47 -7.99
CA ILE A 233 21.55 5.75 -8.57
C ILE A 233 22.23 5.96 -9.92
N ASP A 234 21.44 6.19 -10.96
CA ASP A 234 21.84 6.65 -12.29
C ASP A 234 20.72 7.51 -12.88
N GLU A 235 20.77 8.82 -12.64
CA GLU A 235 19.73 9.76 -13.07
C GLU A 235 19.56 9.85 -14.59
N LYS A 236 20.57 9.49 -15.37
CA LYS A 236 20.48 9.45 -16.84
C LYS A 236 19.69 8.24 -17.31
N ARG A 237 19.83 7.15 -16.61
CA ARG A 237 19.18 5.88 -16.91
C ARG A 237 17.77 5.81 -16.31
N PHE A 238 17.59 6.35 -15.11
CA PHE A 238 16.34 6.33 -14.35
C PHE A 238 15.88 7.76 -14.02
N PRO A 239 15.56 8.56 -15.06
CA PRO A 239 15.14 9.94 -14.84
C PRO A 239 13.84 10.00 -14.04
N ALA A 240 13.68 11.05 -13.24
CA ALA A 240 12.45 11.32 -12.50
C ALA A 240 11.27 11.63 -13.45
N ASN A 241 10.05 11.54 -12.93
CA ASN A 241 8.81 11.92 -13.62
C ASN A 241 8.43 11.08 -14.85
N HIS A 242 8.97 9.86 -14.93
CA HIS A 242 8.50 8.87 -15.90
C HIS A 242 7.37 8.01 -15.32
N PRO A 243 6.48 7.47 -16.18
CA PRO A 243 5.46 6.53 -15.74
C PRO A 243 6.07 5.31 -15.04
N PHE A 244 5.41 4.79 -14.01
CA PHE A 244 5.78 3.47 -13.53
C PHE A 244 5.29 2.39 -14.50
N THR A 245 5.95 1.24 -14.48
CA THR A 245 5.66 0.16 -15.42
C THR A 245 5.11 -1.05 -14.68
N VAL A 246 4.10 -1.69 -15.26
CA VAL A 246 3.61 -3.01 -14.83
C VAL A 246 3.98 -4.02 -15.90
N ILE A 247 4.62 -5.12 -15.50
CA ILE A 247 5.13 -6.19 -16.37
C ILE A 247 4.48 -7.51 -15.95
N PRO A 248 3.26 -7.83 -16.42
CA PRO A 248 2.52 -9.03 -16.01
C PRO A 248 3.31 -10.32 -16.26
N ASP A 249 3.95 -10.43 -17.41
CA ASP A 249 4.72 -11.62 -17.82
C ASP A 249 5.93 -11.90 -16.92
N ALA A 250 6.51 -10.88 -16.31
CA ALA A 250 7.57 -11.00 -15.32
C ALA A 250 7.06 -10.94 -13.87
N ARG A 251 5.74 -10.79 -13.66
CA ARG A 251 5.12 -10.52 -12.36
C ARG A 251 5.80 -9.39 -11.60
N ALA A 252 6.18 -8.35 -12.32
CA ALA A 252 6.97 -7.27 -11.81
C ALA A 252 6.32 -5.91 -12.04
N PHE A 253 6.80 -4.93 -11.30
CA PHE A 253 6.62 -3.53 -11.62
C PHE A 253 7.94 -2.79 -11.46
N THR A 254 8.07 -1.67 -12.15
CA THR A 254 9.21 -0.76 -11.97
C THR A 254 8.74 0.66 -11.78
N ARG A 255 9.44 1.43 -10.94
CA ARG A 255 9.21 2.84 -10.73
C ARG A 255 10.54 3.56 -10.52
N SER A 256 10.76 4.65 -11.23
CA SER A 256 11.91 5.50 -10.96
C SER A 256 11.73 6.25 -9.63
N ASP A 257 12.79 6.37 -8.85
CA ASP A 257 12.78 7.01 -7.53
C ASP A 257 14.15 7.63 -7.23
N VAL A 258 14.21 8.96 -7.20
CA VAL A 258 15.44 9.72 -6.89
C VAL A 258 16.66 9.24 -7.69
N GLY A 259 16.47 9.00 -9.00
CA GLY A 259 17.54 8.54 -9.89
C GLY A 259 17.88 7.06 -9.79
N ALA A 260 17.17 6.28 -9.00
CA ALA A 260 17.24 4.84 -8.95
C ALA A 260 15.97 4.20 -9.54
N LEU A 261 15.99 2.90 -9.77
CA LEU A 261 14.82 2.14 -10.18
C LEU A 261 14.41 1.20 -9.04
N ILE A 262 13.18 1.37 -8.57
CA ILE A 262 12.52 0.38 -7.73
C ILE A 262 12.00 -0.73 -8.63
N VAL A 263 12.35 -1.97 -8.33
CA VAL A 263 11.90 -3.19 -9.01
C VAL A 263 11.16 -4.05 -8.00
N GLY A 264 9.84 -4.10 -8.09
CA GLY A 264 9.01 -4.97 -7.25
C GLY A 264 8.69 -6.26 -7.96
N LEU A 265 8.76 -7.36 -7.22
CA LEU A 265 8.50 -8.70 -7.72
C LEU A 265 7.31 -9.32 -6.99
N ARG A 266 6.50 -10.04 -7.73
CA ARG A 266 5.43 -10.89 -7.19
C ARG A 266 5.88 -12.33 -7.24
N GLU A 267 6.35 -12.82 -6.11
CA GLU A 267 6.83 -14.18 -5.95
C GLU A 267 5.72 -15.20 -6.24
N SER A 268 6.09 -16.34 -6.83
CA SER A 268 5.15 -17.44 -7.08
C SER A 268 4.78 -18.18 -5.79
N GLN A 269 5.71 -18.20 -4.83
CA GLN A 269 5.57 -18.83 -3.53
C GLN A 269 5.98 -17.82 -2.45
N CYS A 270 4.99 -17.08 -1.94
CA CYS A 270 5.24 -16.14 -0.85
C CYS A 270 5.49 -16.90 0.46
N GLN A 271 6.51 -16.49 1.21
CA GLN A 271 6.72 -17.00 2.55
C GLN A 271 5.70 -16.43 3.52
N ALA A 272 4.92 -17.32 4.12
CA ALA A 272 3.97 -16.97 5.19
C ALA A 272 4.64 -17.02 6.56
N PHE A 273 4.23 -16.11 7.45
CA PHE A 273 4.76 -16.00 8.81
C PHE A 273 3.67 -16.16 9.85
N ASP A 274 4.01 -16.82 10.98
CA ASP A 274 3.17 -16.72 12.17
C ASP A 274 3.35 -15.30 12.75
N PRO A 275 2.25 -14.54 12.94
CA PRO A 275 2.32 -13.21 13.52
C PRO A 275 3.06 -13.12 14.86
N SER A 276 3.05 -14.21 15.66
CA SER A 276 3.74 -14.27 16.96
C SER A 276 5.26 -14.30 16.84
N THR A 277 5.80 -14.61 15.66
CA THR A 277 7.26 -14.65 15.39
C THR A 277 7.77 -13.35 14.77
N LEU A 278 6.88 -12.42 14.40
CA LEU A 278 7.28 -11.14 13.85
C LEU A 278 7.88 -10.26 14.95
N THR A 279 8.95 -9.53 14.60
CA THR A 279 9.53 -8.52 15.47
C THR A 279 8.53 -7.40 15.74
N ASP A 280 8.58 -6.79 16.91
CA ASP A 280 7.71 -5.66 17.25
C ASP A 280 8.00 -4.42 16.39
N ARG A 281 9.21 -4.31 15.87
CA ARG A 281 9.68 -3.23 15.00
C ARG A 281 10.33 -3.79 13.75
N LEU A 282 9.92 -3.30 12.58
CA LEU A 282 10.57 -3.68 11.32
C LEU A 282 12.00 -3.13 11.20
N GLU A 283 12.34 -2.10 11.93
CA GLU A 283 13.73 -1.59 12.04
C GLU A 283 14.68 -2.58 12.71
N ASP A 284 14.15 -3.58 13.44
CA ASP A 284 14.94 -4.68 14.00
C ASP A 284 15.24 -5.78 12.93
N PHE A 285 14.69 -5.63 11.71
CA PHE A 285 14.94 -6.51 10.59
C PHE A 285 16.24 -6.10 9.89
N ASP A 286 17.18 -7.03 9.79
CA ASP A 286 18.44 -6.82 9.06
C ASP A 286 18.24 -7.13 7.57
N PHE A 287 18.11 -6.08 6.75
CA PHE A 287 17.90 -6.19 5.32
C PHE A 287 19.04 -6.88 4.56
N HIS A 288 20.24 -6.91 5.11
CA HIS A 288 21.38 -7.61 4.50
C HIS A 288 21.41 -9.09 4.88
N LYS A 289 21.10 -9.38 6.15
CA LYS A 289 21.18 -10.73 6.69
C LYS A 289 19.90 -11.52 6.44
N ASP A 290 18.75 -10.85 6.57
CA ASP A 290 17.43 -11.50 6.55
C ASP A 290 16.73 -11.37 5.19
N ALA A 291 17.33 -10.64 4.23
CA ALA A 291 16.81 -10.54 2.87
C ALA A 291 17.02 -11.87 2.10
N GLU A 292 15.99 -12.27 1.39
CA GLU A 292 16.04 -13.48 0.54
C GLU A 292 16.45 -13.12 -0.88
N TRP A 293 17.75 -13.03 -1.11
CA TRP A 293 18.32 -12.74 -2.43
C TRP A 293 17.99 -13.82 -3.48
N THR A 294 17.69 -15.04 -3.04
CA THR A 294 17.22 -16.14 -3.90
C THR A 294 15.97 -15.79 -4.69
N VAL A 295 15.09 -14.94 -4.13
CA VAL A 295 13.89 -14.46 -4.85
C VAL A 295 14.28 -13.61 -6.05
N LEU A 296 15.29 -12.75 -5.92
CA LEU A 296 15.81 -11.98 -7.05
C LEU A 296 16.42 -12.91 -8.10
N ASP A 297 17.23 -13.88 -7.68
CA ASP A 297 17.87 -14.85 -8.59
C ASP A 297 16.83 -15.66 -9.38
N GLU A 298 15.72 -16.07 -8.76
CA GLU A 298 14.63 -16.78 -9.42
C GLU A 298 13.87 -15.90 -10.43
N CYS A 299 13.68 -14.64 -10.13
CA CYS A 299 12.89 -13.71 -10.96
C CYS A 299 13.74 -12.97 -11.99
N ALA A 300 15.03 -12.78 -11.76
CA ALA A 300 15.93 -12.03 -12.63
C ALA A 300 15.93 -12.52 -14.09
N PRO A 301 15.87 -13.82 -14.41
CA PRO A 301 15.82 -14.29 -15.81
C PRO A 301 14.63 -13.75 -16.59
N LEU A 302 13.45 -13.60 -15.95
CA LEU A 302 12.26 -13.01 -16.57
C LEU A 302 12.40 -11.49 -16.72
N LEU A 303 13.00 -10.82 -15.74
CA LEU A 303 13.23 -9.38 -15.76
C LEU A 303 14.25 -8.98 -16.83
N LYS A 304 15.32 -9.72 -17.01
CA LYS A 304 16.38 -9.47 -18.02
C LYS A 304 15.84 -9.39 -19.45
N LYS A 305 14.70 -10.00 -19.73
CA LYS A 305 13.99 -9.85 -21.02
C LYS A 305 13.49 -8.40 -21.23
N TYR A 306 13.07 -7.75 -20.17
CA TYR A 306 12.36 -6.46 -20.23
C TYR A 306 13.19 -5.27 -19.78
N LEU A 307 14.25 -5.48 -19.04
CA LEU A 307 15.06 -4.41 -18.48
C LEU A 307 16.44 -4.37 -19.15
N LYS A 308 16.82 -3.20 -19.69
CA LYS A 308 18.12 -2.98 -20.33
C LYS A 308 19.25 -3.03 -19.29
N ASP A 309 20.33 -3.70 -19.65
CA ASP A 309 21.61 -3.67 -18.91
C ASP A 309 21.46 -3.86 -17.39
N ILE A 310 20.57 -4.73 -16.96
CA ILE A 310 20.47 -5.18 -15.56
C ILE A 310 21.24 -6.50 -15.46
N ASP A 311 22.44 -6.42 -14.90
CA ASP A 311 23.31 -7.56 -14.57
C ASP A 311 23.08 -8.03 -13.14
#